data_b6f2df819e2c0c31c7c9af0c13819c89
#
_entry.id   b6f2df819e2c0c31c7c9af0c13819c89
#
_cell.length_a   1.000
_cell.length_b   1.000
_cell.length_c   1.000
_cell.angle_alpha   90.00
_cell.angle_beta   90.00
_cell.angle_gamma   90.00
#
_symmetry.space_group_name_H-M   'P 1'
#
loop_
_entity.id
_entity.type
_entity.pdbx_description
1 polymer ?
#
loop_
_entity_poly.entity_id
_entity_poly.type
_entity_poly.pdbx_seq_one_letter_code
_entity_poly.pdbx_strand_id
1 'polypeptide(L)'
;MSSSDDLPIIIVGAGISGLTLAQYLHKMEIPFRIFERDTSISSRGSGGGLTLHWALPALRELLPPKLESRLPETYVDKEAAAKGDTGKYQFFDLRSGKALFSVPASERIRVSRGRLRNLMTTDIDVEV
;
A
#
# COMPACT_ATOMS: atom_id res chain seq x y z
N MET A 1 28.18 -27.14 -4.47
CA MET A 1 27.87 -26.73 -5.86
C MET A 1 26.88 -25.58 -5.74
N SER A 2 27.37 -24.38 -5.87
CA SER A 2 26.52 -23.20 -6.01
C SER A 2 25.78 -23.36 -7.34
N SER A 3 24.46 -23.56 -7.30
CA SER A 3 23.67 -23.56 -8.51
C SER A 3 23.69 -22.14 -9.06
N SER A 4 24.38 -22.02 -10.17
CA SER A 4 24.40 -20.87 -11.04
C SER A 4 22.98 -20.40 -11.34
N ASP A 5 22.84 -19.10 -11.40
CA ASP A 5 21.86 -18.39 -12.19
C ASP A 5 20.48 -18.09 -11.56
N ASP A 6 20.40 -17.91 -10.28
CA ASP A 6 19.27 -17.15 -9.75
C ASP A 6 19.49 -15.65 -10.02
N LEU A 7 19.26 -15.27 -11.29
CA LEU A 7 19.25 -13.86 -11.66
C LEU A 7 18.19 -13.14 -10.83
N PRO A 8 18.50 -11.96 -10.29
CA PRO A 8 17.55 -11.23 -9.48
C PRO A 8 16.34 -10.80 -10.31
N ILE A 9 15.18 -10.81 -9.70
CA ILE A 9 13.97 -10.21 -10.28
C ILE A 9 14.19 -8.70 -10.37
N ILE A 10 13.96 -8.13 -11.54
CA ILE A 10 14.08 -6.69 -11.75
C ILE A 10 12.72 -6.03 -11.62
N ILE A 11 12.62 -5.07 -10.69
CA ILE A 11 11.44 -4.24 -10.48
C ILE A 11 11.74 -2.83 -10.97
N VAL A 12 10.94 -2.30 -11.87
CA VAL A 12 11.07 -0.93 -12.37
C VAL A 12 9.95 -0.07 -11.79
N GLY A 13 10.33 0.86 -10.96
CA GLY A 13 9.45 1.79 -10.26
C GLY A 13 9.19 1.42 -8.80
N ALA A 14 9.60 2.30 -7.88
CA ALA A 14 9.33 2.19 -6.44
C ALA A 14 8.00 2.89 -6.05
N GLY A 15 6.94 2.61 -6.80
CA GLY A 15 5.57 2.92 -6.41
C GLY A 15 5.03 1.91 -5.41
N ILE A 16 3.78 2.06 -4.97
CA ILE A 16 3.15 1.15 -4.00
C ILE A 16 3.20 -0.31 -4.49
N SER A 17 2.89 -0.55 -5.77
CA SER A 17 2.89 -1.92 -6.33
C SER A 17 4.28 -2.53 -6.37
N GLY A 18 5.27 -1.78 -6.88
CA GLY A 18 6.66 -2.25 -6.95
C GLY A 18 7.25 -2.52 -5.56
N LEU A 19 6.99 -1.63 -4.60
CA LEU A 19 7.43 -1.81 -3.22
C LEU A 19 6.70 -2.95 -2.50
N THR A 20 5.41 -3.17 -2.80
CA THR A 20 4.69 -4.34 -2.26
C THR A 20 5.32 -5.64 -2.74
N LEU A 21 5.63 -5.72 -4.04
CA LEU A 21 6.33 -6.87 -4.59
C LEU A 21 7.73 -7.03 -3.97
N ALA A 22 8.49 -5.95 -3.84
CA ALA A 22 9.81 -5.96 -3.22
C ALA A 22 9.76 -6.47 -1.77
N GLN A 23 8.79 -6.01 -0.97
CA GLN A 23 8.60 -6.48 0.41
C GLN A 23 8.25 -7.97 0.48
N TYR A 24 7.44 -8.45 -0.44
CA TYR A 24 7.11 -9.87 -0.51
C TYR A 24 8.34 -10.72 -0.90
N LEU A 25 9.09 -10.30 -1.92
CA LEU A 25 10.30 -10.98 -2.34
C LEU A 25 11.35 -10.97 -1.21
N HIS A 26 11.49 -9.85 -0.51
CA HIS A 26 12.37 -9.74 0.67
C HIS A 26 11.94 -10.71 1.78
N LYS A 27 10.64 -10.78 2.09
CA LYS A 27 10.09 -11.72 3.06
C LYS A 27 10.36 -13.18 2.69
N MET A 28 10.35 -13.50 1.39
CA MET A 28 10.58 -14.84 0.87
C MET A 28 12.06 -15.15 0.56
N GLU A 29 12.96 -14.21 0.87
CA GLU A 29 14.40 -14.32 0.59
C GLU A 29 14.71 -14.59 -0.90
N ILE A 30 13.85 -14.07 -1.79
CA ILE A 30 14.04 -14.16 -3.24
C ILE A 30 14.87 -12.97 -3.72
N PRO A 31 15.99 -13.18 -4.46
CA PRO A 31 16.82 -12.10 -4.95
C PRO A 31 16.06 -11.17 -5.90
N PHE A 32 16.14 -9.86 -5.66
CA PHE A 32 15.57 -8.83 -6.53
C PHE A 32 16.40 -7.55 -6.51
N ARG A 33 16.15 -6.69 -7.50
CA ARG A 33 16.64 -5.30 -7.54
C ARG A 33 15.48 -4.41 -7.92
N ILE A 34 15.36 -3.26 -7.27
CA ILE A 34 14.31 -2.29 -7.57
C ILE A 34 14.91 -0.95 -7.95
N PHE A 35 14.45 -0.40 -9.07
CA PHE A 35 14.92 0.85 -9.64
C PHE A 35 13.83 1.90 -9.61
N GLU A 36 14.19 3.14 -9.24
CA GLU A 36 13.28 4.28 -9.27
C GLU A 36 13.94 5.46 -10.01
N ARG A 37 13.18 6.11 -10.86
CA ARG A 37 13.65 7.28 -11.60
C ARG A 37 13.84 8.51 -10.72
N ASP A 38 12.98 8.65 -9.70
CA ASP A 38 13.00 9.82 -8.85
C ASP A 38 14.10 9.68 -7.77
N THR A 39 14.94 10.69 -7.66
CA THR A 39 16.07 10.74 -6.72
C THR A 39 15.64 10.79 -5.25
N SER A 40 14.37 11.07 -4.99
CA SER A 40 13.82 11.12 -3.65
C SER A 40 12.37 10.64 -3.63
N ILE A 41 12.02 9.85 -2.64
CA ILE A 41 10.64 9.40 -2.40
C ILE A 41 9.70 10.58 -2.14
N SER A 42 10.21 11.67 -1.59
CA SER A 42 9.47 12.89 -1.29
C SER A 42 9.36 13.87 -2.46
N SER A 43 10.02 13.61 -3.58
CA SER A 43 10.08 14.54 -4.73
C SER A 43 8.71 14.88 -5.33
N ARG A 44 7.73 14.01 -5.19
CA ARG A 44 6.36 14.19 -5.71
C ARG A 44 5.35 14.70 -4.68
N GLY A 45 5.80 15.21 -3.54
CA GLY A 45 4.93 15.64 -2.44
C GLY A 45 4.28 14.46 -1.70
N SER A 46 3.43 14.78 -0.73
CA SER A 46 2.80 13.78 0.14
C SER A 46 1.77 12.87 -0.55
N GLY A 47 1.37 13.21 -1.78
CA GLY A 47 0.36 12.48 -2.53
C GLY A 47 -1.03 12.53 -1.88
N GLY A 48 -2.03 11.96 -2.56
CA GLY A 48 -3.38 11.82 -2.03
C GLY A 48 -3.55 10.64 -1.08
N GLY A 49 -4.77 10.48 -0.58
CA GLY A 49 -5.17 9.29 0.16
C GLY A 49 -5.54 8.14 -0.79
N LEU A 50 -5.26 6.92 -0.34
CA LEU A 50 -5.73 5.69 -0.96
C LEU A 50 -6.71 5.01 -0.02
N THR A 51 -7.77 4.44 -0.56
CA THR A 51 -8.63 3.53 0.19
C THR A 51 -8.28 2.10 -0.20
N LEU A 52 -7.80 1.34 0.77
CA LEU A 52 -7.55 -0.08 0.64
C LEU A 52 -8.80 -0.83 1.10
N HIS A 53 -9.31 -1.65 0.23
CA HIS A 53 -10.55 -2.39 0.40
C HIS A 53 -10.31 -3.89 0.18
N TRP A 54 -10.58 -4.39 -1.02
CA TRP A 54 -10.37 -5.82 -1.34
C TRP A 54 -8.91 -6.24 -1.29
N ALA A 55 -8.00 -5.31 -1.55
CA ALA A 55 -6.57 -5.57 -1.49
C ALA A 55 -6.01 -5.62 -0.06
N LEU A 56 -6.79 -5.19 0.95
CA LEU A 56 -6.28 -5.09 2.32
C LEU A 56 -5.87 -6.45 2.92
N PRO A 57 -6.66 -7.53 2.81
CA PRO A 57 -6.24 -8.84 3.30
C PRO A 57 -4.96 -9.34 2.59
N ALA A 58 -4.91 -9.20 1.26
CA ALA A 58 -3.74 -9.60 0.49
C ALA A 58 -2.50 -8.78 0.87
N LEU A 59 -2.64 -7.46 1.05
CA LEU A 59 -1.53 -6.61 1.47
C LEU A 59 -0.98 -7.06 2.84
N ARG A 60 -1.83 -7.34 3.80
CA ARG A 60 -1.41 -7.82 5.13
C ARG A 60 -0.65 -9.14 5.04
N GLU A 61 -1.12 -10.06 4.20
CA GLU A 61 -0.47 -11.35 3.99
C GLU A 61 0.90 -11.21 3.30
N LEU A 62 1.01 -10.33 2.31
CA LEU A 62 2.23 -10.09 1.56
C LEU A 62 3.33 -9.43 2.40
N LEU A 63 2.97 -8.54 3.32
CA LEU A 63 3.93 -7.79 4.12
C LEU A 63 4.64 -8.67 5.16
N PRO A 64 5.92 -8.36 5.47
CA PRO A 64 6.55 -8.86 6.68
C PRO A 64 5.74 -8.45 7.93
N PRO A 65 5.62 -9.31 8.96
CA PRO A 65 4.85 -9.01 10.17
C PRO A 65 5.23 -7.69 10.84
N LYS A 66 6.51 -7.33 10.80
CA LYS A 66 7.03 -6.06 11.32
C LYS A 66 6.41 -4.84 10.63
N LEU A 67 6.17 -4.93 9.31
CA LEU A 67 5.56 -3.83 8.54
C LEU A 67 4.04 -3.85 8.64
N GLU A 68 3.45 -5.03 8.65
CA GLU A 68 2.01 -5.20 8.83
C GLU A 68 1.55 -4.55 10.14
N SER A 69 2.26 -4.75 11.24
CA SER A 69 1.95 -4.13 12.54
C SER A 69 2.08 -2.59 12.54
N ARG A 70 2.82 -2.03 11.60
CA ARG A 70 3.02 -0.60 11.43
C ARG A 70 2.07 0.06 10.42
N LEU A 71 1.22 -0.70 9.74
CA LEU A 71 0.22 -0.13 8.82
C LEU A 71 -0.61 1.01 9.43
N PRO A 72 -1.01 0.97 10.72
CA PRO A 72 -1.74 2.08 11.35
C PRO A 72 -1.00 3.43 11.33
N GLU A 73 0.32 3.46 11.20
CA GLU A 73 1.09 4.70 11.05
C GLU A 73 0.72 5.44 9.75
N THR A 74 0.23 4.72 8.76
CA THR A 74 -0.11 5.26 7.45
C THR A 74 -1.54 5.80 7.36
N TYR A 75 -2.40 5.50 8.34
CA TYR A 75 -3.82 5.85 8.33
C TYR A 75 -4.02 7.37 8.30
N VAL A 76 -4.95 7.82 7.46
CA VAL A 76 -5.32 9.23 7.38
C VAL A 76 -6.06 9.66 8.65
N ASP A 77 -7.01 8.83 9.08
CA ASP A 77 -7.79 9.02 10.30
C ASP A 77 -7.66 7.77 11.18
N LYS A 78 -6.80 7.88 12.19
CA LYS A 78 -6.54 6.78 13.14
C LYS A 78 -7.71 6.57 14.09
N GLU A 79 -8.43 7.64 14.43
CA GLU A 79 -9.53 7.57 15.37
C GLU A 79 -10.75 6.90 14.74
N ALA A 80 -11.11 7.28 13.51
CA ALA A 80 -12.16 6.62 12.76
C ALA A 80 -11.84 5.13 12.52
N ALA A 81 -10.59 4.82 12.16
CA ALA A 81 -10.15 3.44 11.98
C ALA A 81 -10.25 2.61 13.27
N ALA A 82 -9.87 3.18 14.42
CA ALA A 82 -9.97 2.51 15.73
C ALA A 82 -11.42 2.26 16.15
N LYS A 83 -12.35 3.12 15.73
CA LYS A 83 -13.80 2.97 15.98
C LYS A 83 -14.47 2.01 14.99
N GLY A 84 -13.73 1.49 14.01
CA GLY A 84 -14.30 0.67 12.92
C GLY A 84 -15.19 1.48 11.97
N ASP A 85 -15.09 2.80 12.00
CA ASP A 85 -15.81 3.69 11.09
C ASP A 85 -15.13 3.66 9.72
N THR A 86 -15.65 2.79 8.88
CA THR A 86 -15.15 2.64 7.50
C THR A 86 -15.81 3.58 6.52
N GLY A 87 -16.73 4.44 7.00
CA GLY A 87 -17.55 5.31 6.17
C GLY A 87 -18.56 4.52 5.33
N LYS A 88 -19.41 5.22 4.61
CA LYS A 88 -20.39 4.63 3.68
C LYS A 88 -20.23 5.27 2.32
N TYR A 89 -20.34 4.46 1.27
CA TYR A 89 -20.54 4.99 -0.07
C TYR A 89 -22.03 5.01 -0.37
N GLN A 90 -22.61 6.20 -0.41
CA GLN A 90 -24.01 6.42 -0.70
C GLN A 90 -24.13 7.14 -2.04
N PHE A 91 -24.92 6.58 -2.93
CA PHE A 91 -25.26 7.21 -4.19
C PHE A 91 -26.60 7.93 -4.08
N PHE A 92 -26.65 9.15 -4.58
CA PHE A 92 -27.85 9.97 -4.57
C PHE A 92 -28.29 10.30 -5.99
N ASP A 93 -29.60 10.38 -6.19
CA ASP A 93 -30.14 11.00 -7.40
C ASP A 93 -29.95 12.52 -7.30
N LEU A 94 -29.17 13.08 -8.22
CA LEU A 94 -28.87 14.52 -8.25
C LEU A 94 -30.10 15.40 -8.44
N ARG A 95 -31.16 14.87 -9.07
CA ARG A 95 -32.39 15.63 -9.36
C ARG A 95 -33.30 15.71 -8.14
N SER A 96 -33.46 14.63 -7.43
CA SER A 96 -34.38 14.53 -6.28
C SER A 96 -33.69 14.58 -4.92
N GLY A 97 -32.37 14.46 -4.85
CA GLY A 97 -31.60 14.36 -3.62
C GLY A 97 -31.86 13.05 -2.84
N LYS A 98 -32.61 12.11 -3.43
CA LYS A 98 -32.92 10.84 -2.78
C LYS A 98 -31.76 9.86 -2.84
N ALA A 99 -31.56 9.11 -1.76
CA ALA A 99 -30.62 8.01 -1.72
C ALA A 99 -31.09 6.89 -2.67
N LEU A 100 -30.23 6.46 -3.60
CA LEU A 100 -30.52 5.41 -4.56
C LEU A 100 -29.95 4.06 -4.10
N PHE A 101 -28.69 4.06 -3.74
CA PHE A 101 -27.96 2.84 -3.45
C PHE A 101 -26.82 3.13 -2.48
N SER A 102 -26.51 2.19 -1.62
CA SER A 102 -25.31 2.25 -0.79
C SER A 102 -24.48 0.97 -0.92
N VAL A 103 -23.16 1.12 -0.99
CA VAL A 103 -22.26 -0.02 -0.94
C VAL A 103 -22.26 -0.55 0.49
N PRO A 104 -22.47 -1.87 0.69
CA PRO A 104 -22.43 -2.47 2.01
C PRO A 104 -21.13 -2.13 2.76
N ALA A 105 -21.22 -2.00 4.06
CA ALA A 105 -20.06 -1.81 4.91
C ALA A 105 -19.12 -3.02 4.80
N SER A 106 -17.82 -2.74 4.68
CA SER A 106 -16.78 -3.76 4.59
C SER A 106 -15.51 -3.21 5.20
N GLU A 107 -14.61 -4.08 5.60
CA GLU A 107 -13.32 -3.64 6.11
C GLU A 107 -12.58 -2.85 5.04
N ARG A 108 -12.22 -1.63 5.38
CA ARG A 108 -11.41 -0.75 4.54
C ARG A 108 -10.66 0.24 5.40
N ILE A 109 -9.50 0.65 4.92
CA ILE A 109 -8.69 1.67 5.56
C ILE A 109 -8.34 2.76 4.56
N ARG A 110 -8.32 4.01 5.02
CA ARG A 110 -7.82 5.12 4.23
C ARG A 110 -6.41 5.45 4.68
N VAL A 111 -5.46 5.33 3.78
CA VAL A 111 -4.03 5.57 4.03
C VAL A 111 -3.54 6.79 3.28
N SER A 112 -2.55 7.47 3.84
CA SER A 112 -1.75 8.44 3.09
C SER A 112 -0.82 7.67 2.15
N ARG A 113 -0.92 7.94 0.85
CA ARG A 113 -0.08 7.31 -0.17
C ARG A 113 1.41 7.52 0.11
N GLY A 114 1.78 8.74 0.52
CA GLY A 114 3.18 9.04 0.84
C GLY A 114 3.68 8.29 2.06
N ARG A 115 2.89 8.23 3.13
CA ARG A 115 3.26 7.46 4.34
C ARG A 115 3.34 5.97 4.06
N LEU A 116 2.40 5.42 3.29
CA LEU A 116 2.45 4.01 2.90
C LEU A 116 3.68 3.71 2.06
N ARG A 117 3.97 4.53 1.04
CA ARG A 117 5.18 4.38 0.22
C ARG A 117 6.44 4.41 1.08
N ASN A 118 6.53 5.36 2.01
CA ASN A 118 7.67 5.47 2.92
C ASN A 118 7.79 4.25 3.85
N LEU A 119 6.70 3.75 4.39
CA LEU A 119 6.71 2.51 5.18
C LEU A 119 7.23 1.32 4.37
N MET A 120 6.81 1.22 3.10
CA MET A 120 7.17 0.12 2.21
C MET A 120 8.64 0.14 1.74
N THR A 121 9.38 1.24 1.94
CA THR A 121 10.83 1.30 1.66
C THR A 121 11.67 0.78 2.83
N THR A 122 11.07 0.43 3.96
CA THR A 122 11.82 -0.10 5.11
C THR A 122 12.57 -1.36 4.71
N ASP A 123 13.87 -1.38 4.96
CA ASP A 123 14.79 -2.49 4.65
C ASP A 123 14.87 -2.87 3.14
N ILE A 124 14.42 -1.98 2.25
CA ILE A 124 14.54 -2.14 0.79
C ILE A 124 15.55 -1.13 0.25
N ASP A 125 16.56 -1.62 -0.44
CA ASP A 125 17.53 -0.80 -1.17
C ASP A 125 16.96 -0.44 -2.55
N VAL A 126 16.64 0.84 -2.73
CA VAL A 126 16.08 1.36 -3.98
C VAL A 126 17.18 2.05 -4.76
N GLU A 127 17.48 1.53 -5.93
CA GLU A 127 18.47 2.09 -6.83
C GLU A 127 17.87 3.22 -7.69
N VAL A 128 18.59 4.31 -7.88
CA VAL A 128 18.19 5.49 -8.68
C VAL A 128 18.89 5.48 -10.03
#